data_b803676a57cc215eb244fd12733fa235
#
_entry.id   b803676a57cc215eb244fd12733fa235
#
_cell.length_a   1.000
_cell.length_b   1.000
_cell.length_c   1.000
_cell.angle_alpha   90.00
_cell.angle_beta   90.00
_cell.angle_gamma   90.00
#
_symmetry.space_group_name_H-M   'P 1'
#
loop_
_entity.id
_entity.type
_entity.pdbx_description
1 polymer ?
#
loop_
_entity_poly.entity_id
_entity_poly.type
_entity_poly.pdbx_seq_one_letter_code
_entity_poly.pdbx_strand_id
1 'polypeptide(L)'
;EVVPVSSFEDAIHIEFFGDEIDRIMQVDVLTGEIKASLNFAIIFPASHYVVPQEQIERAVKTIKEELDERVEYFKENDQLLEAQRISERTNFDIEMLKETGFCSGIENYSRHLTGLEPGKAPYTLIDFFGDDFLMIVDESHITIPQVRGMYAGDRSRKQTLVDFGFRLPSALDNRPLNFDEFEERIDQMLFVSATPNVYEGEHEMLRAEQIIRPT
;
A
#
# COMPACT_ATOMS: atom_id res chain seq x y z
N GLU A 1 -22.53 16.55 -4.51
CA GLU A 1 -22.60 15.56 -3.43
C GLU A 1 -21.43 14.58 -3.54
N VAL A 2 -20.86 14.20 -2.40
CA VAL A 2 -19.78 13.22 -2.32
C VAL A 2 -20.19 12.15 -1.31
N VAL A 3 -20.18 10.88 -1.72
CA VAL A 3 -20.34 9.74 -0.82
C VAL A 3 -18.96 9.31 -0.33
N PRO A 4 -18.60 9.55 0.95
CA PRO A 4 -17.30 9.13 1.47
C PRO A 4 -17.18 7.61 1.48
N VAL A 5 -15.97 7.09 1.23
CA VAL A 5 -15.69 5.64 1.28
C VAL A 5 -15.99 5.05 2.67
N SER A 6 -15.90 5.87 3.71
CA SER A 6 -16.17 5.50 5.09
C SER A 6 -17.66 5.43 5.47
N SER A 7 -18.58 5.84 4.58
CA SER A 7 -20.01 5.85 4.83
C SER A 7 -20.78 5.12 3.75
N PHE A 8 -21.75 4.30 4.15
CA PHE A 8 -22.66 3.60 3.23
C PHE A 8 -24.03 4.26 3.12
N GLU A 9 -24.41 5.10 4.07
CA GLU A 9 -25.75 5.67 4.19
C GLU A 9 -25.76 7.19 4.05
N ASP A 10 -24.61 7.84 4.26
CA ASP A 10 -24.52 9.30 4.30
C ASP A 10 -23.64 9.85 3.18
N ALA A 11 -24.07 10.96 2.60
CA ALA A 11 -23.29 11.77 1.69
C ALA A 11 -22.93 13.13 2.32
N ILE A 12 -21.86 13.71 1.86
CA ILE A 12 -21.50 15.10 2.14
C ILE A 12 -22.03 15.98 0.99
N HIS A 13 -22.94 16.85 1.31
CA HIS A 13 -23.47 17.85 0.37
C HIS A 13 -22.77 19.18 0.63
N ILE A 14 -22.12 19.72 -0.39
CA ILE A 14 -21.40 20.99 -0.32
C ILE A 14 -22.10 21.98 -1.24
N GLU A 15 -22.57 23.07 -0.68
CA GLU A 15 -23.16 24.19 -1.43
C GLU A 15 -22.12 25.27 -1.66
N PHE A 16 -22.07 25.78 -2.90
CA PHE A 16 -21.20 26.86 -3.30
C PHE A 16 -21.98 28.10 -3.61
N PHE A 17 -21.47 29.27 -3.19
CA PHE A 17 -21.91 30.58 -3.66
C PHE A 17 -20.76 31.22 -4.44
N GLY A 18 -20.81 31.11 -5.78
CA GLY A 18 -19.65 31.41 -6.61
C GLY A 18 -18.51 30.42 -6.36
N ASP A 19 -17.35 30.92 -5.97
CA ASP A 19 -16.15 30.12 -5.67
C ASP A 19 -15.99 29.85 -4.17
N GLU A 20 -16.93 30.31 -3.34
CA GLU A 20 -16.88 30.10 -1.89
C GLU A 20 -17.82 28.98 -1.45
N ILE A 21 -17.42 28.22 -0.42
CA ILE A 21 -18.30 27.22 0.21
C ILE A 21 -19.26 27.96 1.14
N ASP A 22 -20.57 27.88 0.84
CA ASP A 22 -21.63 28.45 1.67
C ASP A 22 -22.03 27.51 2.82
N ARG A 23 -22.22 26.22 2.50
CA ARG A 23 -22.62 25.20 3.50
C ARG A 23 -22.01 23.84 3.22
N ILE A 24 -21.79 23.09 4.30
CA ILE A 24 -21.45 21.69 4.25
C ILE A 24 -22.48 20.94 5.11
N MET A 25 -23.12 19.92 4.54
CA MET A 25 -24.17 19.17 5.21
C MET A 25 -23.96 17.69 5.04
N GLN A 26 -24.30 16.94 6.08
CA GLN A 26 -24.44 15.48 6.01
C GLN A 26 -25.88 15.16 5.65
N VAL A 27 -26.07 14.41 4.57
CA VAL A 27 -27.39 14.07 4.03
C VAL A 27 -27.53 12.56 3.88
N ASP A 28 -28.73 12.06 4.04
CA ASP A 28 -29.05 10.67 3.75
C ASP A 28 -29.06 10.44 2.22
N VAL A 29 -28.31 9.42 1.77
CA VAL A 29 -28.16 9.15 0.33
C VAL A 29 -29.47 8.78 -0.36
N LEU A 30 -30.38 8.12 0.36
CA LEU A 30 -31.65 7.63 -0.20
C LEU A 30 -32.77 8.66 -0.16
N THR A 31 -32.87 9.37 0.95
CA THR A 31 -33.98 10.31 1.19
C THR A 31 -33.64 11.76 0.86
N GLY A 32 -32.34 12.10 0.84
CA GLY A 32 -31.86 13.48 0.71
C GLY A 32 -32.09 14.32 1.98
N GLU A 33 -32.50 13.69 3.10
CA GLU A 33 -32.75 14.38 4.36
C GLU A 33 -31.46 14.90 4.97
N ILE A 34 -31.45 16.16 5.41
CA ILE A 34 -30.30 16.77 6.09
C ILE A 34 -30.22 16.23 7.50
N LYS A 35 -29.19 15.44 7.81
CA LYS A 35 -28.92 14.86 9.14
C LYS A 35 -28.17 15.84 10.04
N ALA A 36 -27.22 16.58 9.49
CA ALA A 36 -26.39 17.53 10.23
C ALA A 36 -25.83 18.64 9.35
N SER A 37 -25.57 19.82 9.95
CA SER A 37 -24.77 20.88 9.35
C SER A 37 -23.35 20.77 9.92
N LEU A 38 -22.36 20.82 9.04
CA LEU A 38 -20.96 20.62 9.37
C LEU A 38 -20.15 21.90 9.12
N ASN A 39 -19.18 22.16 9.98
CA ASN A 39 -18.23 23.27 9.80
C ASN A 39 -17.05 22.89 8.89
N PHE A 40 -16.75 21.60 8.78
CA PHE A 40 -15.73 21.05 7.89
C PHE A 40 -16.07 19.60 7.53
N ALA A 41 -15.53 19.12 6.43
CA ALA A 41 -15.59 17.72 6.05
C ALA A 41 -14.22 17.27 5.52
N ILE A 42 -13.83 16.04 5.84
CA ILE A 42 -12.64 15.39 5.32
C ILE A 42 -13.09 14.33 4.32
N ILE A 43 -12.62 14.45 3.08
CA ILE A 43 -12.90 13.50 2.02
C ILE A 43 -11.62 12.78 1.68
N PHE A 44 -11.54 11.50 2.00
CA PHE A 44 -10.40 10.67 1.70
C PHE A 44 -10.46 10.12 0.27
N PRO A 45 -9.32 9.91 -0.39
CA PRO A 45 -9.29 9.23 -1.68
C PRO A 45 -9.91 7.83 -1.61
N ALA A 46 -10.62 7.44 -2.68
CA ALA A 46 -11.21 6.10 -2.82
C ALA A 46 -10.24 5.07 -3.42
N SER A 47 -9.07 5.48 -3.85
CA SER A 47 -8.03 4.63 -4.44
C SER A 47 -6.67 4.88 -3.83
N HIS A 48 -5.78 3.88 -3.96
CA HIS A 48 -4.40 4.00 -3.49
C HIS A 48 -3.56 4.90 -4.40
N TYR A 49 -2.50 5.46 -3.83
CA TYR A 49 -1.52 6.29 -4.55
C TYR A 49 -2.07 7.57 -5.18
N VAL A 50 -3.17 8.11 -4.64
CA VAL A 50 -3.64 9.45 -5.01
C VAL A 50 -2.76 10.46 -4.29
N VAL A 51 -1.96 11.18 -5.06
CA VAL A 51 -0.99 12.17 -4.55
C VAL A 51 -1.17 13.51 -5.26
N PRO A 52 -0.80 14.64 -4.61
CA PRO A 52 -0.84 15.96 -5.23
C PRO A 52 0.03 16.04 -6.49
N GLN A 53 -0.34 16.94 -7.42
CA GLN A 53 0.35 17.13 -8.70
C GLN A 53 1.85 17.38 -8.54
N GLU A 54 2.25 18.15 -7.55
CA GLU A 54 3.67 18.43 -7.24
C GLU A 54 4.46 17.16 -6.89
N GLN A 55 3.82 16.20 -6.22
CA GLN A 55 4.44 14.91 -5.93
C GLN A 55 4.56 14.04 -7.18
N ILE A 56 3.58 14.09 -8.07
CA ILE A 56 3.64 13.41 -9.38
C ILE A 56 4.81 13.94 -10.20
N GLU A 57 4.98 15.25 -10.28
CA GLU A 57 6.08 15.87 -11.04
C GLU A 57 7.45 15.47 -10.50
N ARG A 58 7.61 15.44 -9.17
CA ARG A 58 8.82 14.95 -8.51
C ARG A 58 9.06 13.47 -8.80
N ALA A 59 8.02 12.63 -8.67
CA ALA A 59 8.09 11.21 -8.94
C ALA A 59 8.47 10.92 -10.39
N VAL A 60 7.85 11.61 -11.34
CA VAL A 60 8.17 11.49 -12.77
C VAL A 60 9.63 11.80 -13.07
N LYS A 61 10.21 12.81 -12.41
CA LYS A 61 11.62 13.15 -12.57
C LYS A 61 12.52 11.99 -12.12
N THR A 62 12.28 11.46 -10.92
CA THR A 62 13.11 10.39 -10.36
C THR A 62 12.87 9.04 -11.06
N ILE A 63 11.65 8.76 -11.55
CA ILE A 63 11.36 7.60 -12.42
C ILE A 63 12.16 7.68 -13.70
N LYS A 64 12.24 8.86 -14.29
CA LYS A 64 12.97 9.06 -15.55
C LYS A 64 14.48 8.89 -15.36
N GLU A 65 15.04 9.42 -14.27
CA GLU A 65 16.44 9.23 -13.90
C GLU A 65 16.77 7.73 -13.75
N GLU A 66 15.94 6.97 -13.01
CA GLU A 66 16.11 5.51 -12.86
C GLU A 66 15.94 4.76 -14.20
N LEU A 67 15.01 5.19 -15.04
CA LEU A 67 14.82 4.63 -16.38
C LEU A 67 16.07 4.77 -17.25
N ASP A 68 16.64 5.98 -17.28
CA ASP A 68 17.82 6.27 -18.09
C ASP A 68 19.01 5.40 -17.65
N GLU A 69 19.26 5.29 -16.35
CA GLU A 69 20.28 4.40 -15.77
C GLU A 69 20.02 2.92 -16.13
N ARG A 70 18.76 2.47 -16.07
CA ARG A 70 18.43 1.07 -16.36
C ARG A 70 18.54 0.74 -17.84
N VAL A 71 18.17 1.66 -18.72
CA VAL A 71 18.32 1.51 -20.17
C VAL A 71 19.80 1.45 -20.55
N GLU A 72 20.65 2.28 -19.94
CA GLU A 72 22.10 2.24 -20.16
C GLU A 72 22.68 0.90 -19.69
N TYR A 73 22.33 0.43 -18.48
CA TYR A 73 22.72 -0.88 -17.98
C TYR A 73 22.38 -2.01 -18.97
N PHE A 74 21.16 -2.04 -19.50
CA PHE A 74 20.75 -3.08 -20.45
C PHE A 74 21.53 -3.00 -21.78
N LYS A 75 21.80 -1.80 -22.27
CA LYS A 75 22.61 -1.60 -23.51
C LYS A 75 24.05 -2.06 -23.32
N GLU A 76 24.68 -1.75 -22.19
CA GLU A 76 26.05 -2.18 -21.87
C GLU A 76 26.18 -3.71 -21.74
N ASN A 77 25.09 -4.40 -21.42
CA ASN A 77 25.02 -5.86 -21.31
C ASN A 77 24.43 -6.54 -22.57
N ASP A 78 24.34 -5.84 -23.70
CA ASP A 78 23.79 -6.35 -24.95
C ASP A 78 22.33 -6.84 -24.88
N GLN A 79 21.57 -6.36 -23.88
CA GLN A 79 20.16 -6.69 -23.64
C GLN A 79 19.24 -5.65 -24.28
N LEU A 80 19.30 -5.53 -25.61
CA LEU A 80 18.60 -4.46 -26.35
C LEU A 80 17.07 -4.59 -26.30
N LEU A 81 16.55 -5.83 -26.22
CA LEU A 81 15.11 -6.08 -26.13
C LEU A 81 14.55 -5.63 -24.77
N GLU A 82 15.28 -5.89 -23.69
CA GLU A 82 14.96 -5.45 -22.34
C GLU A 82 15.00 -3.93 -22.23
N ALA A 83 16.02 -3.30 -22.83
CA ALA A 83 16.16 -1.84 -22.91
C ALA A 83 14.97 -1.19 -23.62
N GLN A 84 14.57 -1.73 -24.76
CA GLN A 84 13.42 -1.22 -25.51
C GLN A 84 12.13 -1.40 -24.70
N ARG A 85 11.89 -2.58 -24.17
CA ARG A 85 10.68 -2.92 -23.40
C ARG A 85 10.49 -2.01 -22.20
N ILE A 86 11.53 -1.85 -21.37
CA ILE A 86 11.43 -1.00 -20.19
C ILE A 86 11.22 0.47 -20.57
N SER A 87 11.90 0.94 -21.62
CA SER A 87 11.76 2.31 -22.12
C SER A 87 10.34 2.60 -22.61
N GLU A 88 9.78 1.76 -23.46
CA GLU A 88 8.43 1.94 -23.99
C GLU A 88 7.38 1.92 -22.86
N ARG A 89 7.45 0.92 -21.98
CA ARG A 89 6.52 0.77 -20.87
C ARG A 89 6.57 1.94 -19.90
N THR A 90 7.76 2.30 -19.45
CA THR A 90 7.91 3.35 -18.43
C THR A 90 7.55 4.74 -18.98
N ASN A 91 7.90 5.04 -20.24
CA ASN A 91 7.50 6.31 -20.85
C ASN A 91 5.98 6.41 -20.99
N PHE A 92 5.29 5.33 -21.38
CA PHE A 92 3.83 5.30 -21.41
C PHE A 92 3.22 5.53 -20.01
N ASP A 93 3.77 4.84 -19.00
CA ASP A 93 3.30 5.00 -17.61
C ASP A 93 3.54 6.45 -17.11
N ILE A 94 4.66 7.10 -17.48
CA ILE A 94 4.94 8.51 -17.18
C ILE A 94 3.91 9.45 -17.82
N GLU A 95 3.56 9.23 -19.09
CA GLU A 95 2.54 10.02 -19.77
C GLU A 95 1.19 9.90 -19.06
N MET A 96 0.77 8.68 -18.72
CA MET A 96 -0.46 8.44 -17.97
C MET A 96 -0.47 9.12 -16.60
N LEU A 97 0.65 9.04 -15.87
CA LEU A 97 0.80 9.72 -14.57
C LEU A 97 0.66 11.24 -14.68
N LYS A 98 1.22 11.85 -15.74
CA LYS A 98 1.13 13.30 -15.97
C LYS A 98 -0.28 13.77 -16.36
N GLU A 99 -0.97 12.97 -17.18
CA GLU A 99 -2.28 13.37 -17.72
C GLU A 99 -3.43 13.07 -16.76
N THR A 100 -3.37 11.92 -16.09
CA THR A 100 -4.49 11.42 -15.28
C THR A 100 -4.20 11.27 -13.80
N GLY A 101 -2.93 11.40 -13.39
CA GLY A 101 -2.49 11.11 -12.02
C GLY A 101 -2.43 9.61 -11.71
N PHE A 102 -2.63 8.74 -12.70
CA PHE A 102 -2.71 7.30 -12.52
C PHE A 102 -2.10 6.54 -13.70
N CYS A 103 -1.53 5.36 -13.43
CA CYS A 103 -1.15 4.39 -14.47
C CYS A 103 -1.41 2.96 -13.99
N SER A 104 -1.51 2.03 -14.92
CA SER A 104 -1.68 0.60 -14.58
C SER A 104 -0.41 0.06 -13.96
N GLY A 105 -0.50 -0.46 -12.73
CA GLY A 105 0.65 -0.92 -11.95
C GLY A 105 1.38 0.21 -11.23
N ILE A 106 0.67 1.29 -10.89
CA ILE A 106 1.20 2.46 -10.16
C ILE A 106 1.97 2.09 -8.89
N GLU A 107 1.62 0.96 -8.27
CA GLU A 107 2.31 0.42 -7.10
C GLU A 107 3.79 0.13 -7.35
N ASN A 108 4.19 -0.13 -8.60
CA ASN A 108 5.60 -0.36 -8.96
C ASN A 108 6.45 0.92 -8.89
N TYR A 109 5.81 2.07 -8.83
CA TYR A 109 6.42 3.39 -8.66
C TYR A 109 6.23 3.95 -7.25
N SER A 110 5.75 3.13 -6.30
CA SER A 110 5.40 3.55 -4.93
C SER A 110 6.53 4.32 -4.23
N ARG A 111 7.79 3.86 -4.36
CA ARG A 111 8.96 4.54 -3.80
C ARG A 111 9.08 5.99 -4.28
N HIS A 112 8.92 6.22 -5.58
CA HIS A 112 8.99 7.56 -6.18
C HIS A 112 7.83 8.45 -5.76
N LEU A 113 6.62 7.88 -5.71
CA LEU A 113 5.40 8.59 -5.31
C LEU A 113 5.42 8.98 -3.82
N THR A 114 5.88 8.08 -2.96
CA THR A 114 5.94 8.34 -1.51
C THR A 114 7.20 9.09 -1.08
N GLY A 115 8.26 9.06 -1.90
CA GLY A 115 9.56 9.66 -1.58
C GLY A 115 10.36 8.87 -0.53
N LEU A 116 10.07 7.58 -0.35
CA LEU A 116 10.83 6.72 0.53
C LEU A 116 12.23 6.43 -0.02
N GLU A 117 13.18 6.25 0.90
CA GLU A 117 14.54 5.83 0.56
C GLU A 117 14.56 4.43 -0.03
N PRO A 118 15.52 4.13 -0.95
CA PRO A 118 15.68 2.80 -1.51
C PRO A 118 15.81 1.71 -0.44
N GLY A 119 15.13 0.59 -0.64
CA GLY A 119 15.16 -0.57 0.24
C GLY A 119 14.21 -0.51 1.44
N LYS A 120 13.60 0.64 1.73
CA LYS A 120 12.59 0.73 2.80
C LYS A 120 11.27 0.08 2.36
N ALA A 121 10.65 -0.64 3.29
CA ALA A 121 9.31 -1.17 3.08
C ALA A 121 8.28 -0.04 3.01
N PRO A 122 7.22 -0.19 2.21
CA PRO A 122 6.10 0.75 2.22
C PRO A 122 5.35 0.65 3.55
N TYR A 123 4.56 1.68 3.85
CA TYR A 123 3.64 1.65 4.98
C TYR A 123 2.62 0.52 4.81
N THR A 124 2.37 -0.20 5.90
CA THR A 124 1.41 -1.28 5.99
C THR A 124 0.24 -0.87 6.89
N LEU A 125 -0.82 -1.68 6.92
CA LEU A 125 -1.94 -1.44 7.83
C LEU A 125 -1.50 -1.39 9.30
N ILE A 126 -0.47 -2.15 9.68
CA ILE A 126 0.08 -2.20 11.04
C ILE A 126 0.57 -0.82 11.47
N ASP A 127 1.21 -0.06 10.57
CA ASP A 127 1.77 1.26 10.87
C ASP A 127 0.69 2.31 11.27
N PHE A 128 -0.59 2.03 11.02
CA PHE A 128 -1.71 2.92 11.36
C PHE A 128 -2.33 2.66 12.74
N PHE A 129 -1.93 1.58 13.43
CA PHE A 129 -2.44 1.27 14.78
C PHE A 129 -1.69 1.99 15.90
N GLY A 130 -0.55 2.64 15.58
CA GLY A 130 0.32 3.25 16.60
C GLY A 130 1.16 2.20 17.34
N ASP A 131 1.69 2.60 18.51
CA ASP A 131 2.67 1.77 19.23
C ASP A 131 2.05 0.83 20.28
N ASP A 132 0.80 1.04 20.68
CA ASP A 132 0.12 0.27 21.72
C ASP A 132 -1.14 -0.43 21.18
N PHE A 133 -0.96 -1.63 20.64
CA PHE A 133 -2.04 -2.48 20.17
C PHE A 133 -1.75 -3.96 20.43
N LEU A 134 -2.80 -4.77 20.54
CA LEU A 134 -2.70 -6.22 20.64
C LEU A 134 -2.94 -6.85 19.27
N MET A 135 -1.93 -7.55 18.74
CA MET A 135 -2.05 -8.36 17.54
C MET A 135 -2.59 -9.74 17.91
N ILE A 136 -3.74 -10.11 17.37
CA ILE A 136 -4.30 -11.46 17.51
C ILE A 136 -4.04 -12.23 16.23
N VAL A 137 -3.27 -13.31 16.30
CA VAL A 137 -2.90 -14.13 15.15
C VAL A 137 -3.70 -15.44 15.23
N ASP A 138 -4.74 -15.50 14.42
CA ASP A 138 -5.55 -16.72 14.29
C ASP A 138 -4.84 -17.76 13.40
N GLU A 139 -5.03 -19.06 13.74
CA GLU A 139 -4.33 -20.19 13.10
C GLU A 139 -2.83 -19.89 12.95
N SER A 140 -2.21 -19.45 14.04
CA SER A 140 -0.84 -18.92 14.05
C SER A 140 0.19 -19.90 13.47
N HIS A 141 0.01 -21.21 13.68
CA HIS A 141 0.85 -22.27 13.15
C HIS A 141 0.90 -22.30 11.60
N ILE A 142 -0.08 -21.69 10.91
CA ILE A 142 -0.12 -21.49 9.45
C ILE A 142 0.25 -20.05 9.10
N THR A 143 -0.33 -19.10 9.81
CA THR A 143 -0.20 -17.67 9.51
C THR A 143 1.25 -17.19 9.65
N ILE A 144 1.94 -17.54 10.72
CA ILE A 144 3.32 -17.11 10.94
C ILE A 144 4.29 -17.61 9.85
N PRO A 145 4.29 -18.90 9.47
CA PRO A 145 5.10 -19.38 8.34
C PRO A 145 4.76 -18.69 7.01
N GLN A 146 3.49 -18.36 6.75
CA GLN A 146 3.09 -17.62 5.55
C GLN A 146 3.66 -16.21 5.54
N VAL A 147 3.53 -15.46 6.63
CA VAL A 147 4.11 -14.10 6.76
C VAL A 147 5.62 -14.15 6.54
N ARG A 148 6.32 -15.15 7.14
CA ARG A 148 7.75 -15.34 6.96
C ARG A 148 8.15 -15.60 5.51
N GLY A 149 7.33 -16.32 4.75
CA GLY A 149 7.58 -16.65 3.33
C GLY A 149 7.24 -15.53 2.34
N MET A 150 6.40 -14.58 2.70
CA MET A 150 5.87 -13.56 1.78
C MET A 150 6.96 -12.74 1.10
N TYR A 151 7.92 -12.22 1.87
CA TYR A 151 8.99 -11.38 1.36
C TYR A 151 9.83 -12.09 0.29
N ALA A 152 10.30 -13.30 0.58
CA ALA A 152 11.17 -14.05 -0.33
C ALA A 152 10.44 -14.41 -1.62
N GLY A 153 9.17 -14.80 -1.54
CA GLY A 153 8.34 -15.12 -2.70
C GLY A 153 8.08 -13.92 -3.60
N ASP A 154 7.71 -12.77 -3.03
CA ASP A 154 7.48 -11.54 -3.79
C ASP A 154 8.78 -11.04 -4.46
N ARG A 155 9.89 -11.03 -3.70
CA ARG A 155 11.20 -10.61 -4.22
C ARG A 155 11.65 -11.47 -5.40
N SER A 156 11.55 -12.80 -5.31
CA SER A 156 11.94 -13.71 -6.39
C SER A 156 11.14 -13.44 -7.66
N ARG A 157 9.83 -13.28 -7.55
CA ARG A 157 8.96 -12.94 -8.69
C ARG A 157 9.32 -11.60 -9.31
N LYS A 158 9.48 -10.56 -8.51
CA LYS A 158 9.77 -9.20 -8.99
C LYS A 158 11.17 -9.09 -9.57
N GLN A 159 12.15 -9.79 -9.00
CA GLN A 159 13.51 -9.82 -9.54
C GLN A 159 13.51 -10.29 -10.99
N THR A 160 12.77 -11.36 -11.29
CA THR A 160 12.63 -11.84 -12.68
C THR A 160 12.04 -10.74 -13.60
N LEU A 161 11.02 -10.00 -13.12
CA LEU A 161 10.43 -8.91 -13.92
C LEU A 161 11.41 -7.75 -14.16
N VAL A 162 12.25 -7.44 -13.18
CA VAL A 162 13.30 -6.42 -13.30
C VAL A 162 14.41 -6.87 -14.25
N ASP A 163 14.88 -8.13 -14.12
CA ASP A 163 15.97 -8.67 -14.92
C ASP A 163 15.62 -8.73 -16.41
N PHE A 164 14.35 -8.99 -16.73
CA PHE A 164 13.85 -9.04 -18.10
C PHE A 164 13.22 -7.73 -18.62
N GLY A 165 13.43 -6.60 -17.94
CA GLY A 165 12.99 -5.28 -18.40
C GLY A 165 11.47 -5.06 -18.38
N PHE A 166 10.72 -5.76 -17.53
CA PHE A 166 9.29 -5.53 -17.33
C PHE A 166 9.00 -4.51 -16.25
N ARG A 167 9.94 -4.28 -15.33
CA ARG A 167 9.81 -3.32 -14.22
C ARG A 167 11.15 -2.64 -13.95
N LEU A 168 11.09 -1.42 -13.42
CA LEU A 168 12.26 -0.73 -12.88
C LEU A 168 12.70 -1.41 -11.56
N PRO A 169 13.99 -1.29 -11.18
CA PRO A 169 14.50 -1.81 -9.90
C PRO A 169 13.70 -1.34 -8.68
N SER A 170 13.21 -0.10 -8.68
CA SER A 170 12.37 0.46 -7.62
C SER A 170 11.09 -0.33 -7.32
N ALA A 171 10.59 -1.14 -8.27
CA ALA A 171 9.45 -2.01 -8.03
C ALA A 171 9.70 -3.06 -6.95
N LEU A 172 10.97 -3.37 -6.65
CA LEU A 172 11.37 -4.26 -5.55
C LEU A 172 11.07 -3.66 -4.18
N ASP A 173 10.95 -2.34 -4.08
CA ASP A 173 10.69 -1.65 -2.81
C ASP A 173 9.19 -1.64 -2.43
N ASN A 174 8.28 -1.86 -3.39
CA ASN A 174 6.88 -2.17 -3.09
C ASN A 174 6.75 -3.64 -2.72
N ARG A 175 7.01 -3.98 -1.48
CA ARG A 175 7.18 -5.35 -1.00
C ARG A 175 6.48 -5.57 0.35
N PRO A 176 6.12 -6.81 0.69
CA PRO A 176 5.77 -7.12 2.07
C PRO A 176 6.93 -6.81 3.03
N LEU A 177 6.61 -6.65 4.28
CA LEU A 177 7.62 -6.64 5.34
C LEU A 177 8.41 -7.95 5.29
N ASN A 178 9.71 -7.90 5.56
CA ASN A 178 10.42 -9.10 5.96
C ASN A 178 9.98 -9.49 7.39
N PHE A 179 10.37 -10.67 7.85
CA PHE A 179 9.86 -11.18 9.11
C PHE A 179 10.35 -10.38 10.32
N ASP A 180 11.59 -9.92 10.29
CA ASP A 180 12.17 -9.10 11.36
C ASP A 180 11.46 -7.74 11.45
N GLU A 181 11.20 -7.10 10.29
CA GLU A 181 10.42 -5.85 10.21
C GLU A 181 8.97 -6.03 10.70
N PHE A 182 8.39 -7.21 10.51
CA PHE A 182 7.06 -7.53 11.04
C PHE A 182 7.10 -7.66 12.56
N GLU A 183 8.09 -8.39 13.12
CA GLU A 183 8.23 -8.54 14.57
C GLU A 183 8.53 -7.21 15.27
N GLU A 184 9.38 -6.35 14.68
CA GLU A 184 9.73 -5.03 15.23
C GLU A 184 8.52 -4.08 15.38
N ARG A 185 7.43 -4.31 14.64
CA ARG A 185 6.23 -3.47 14.69
C ARG A 185 5.19 -3.91 15.71
N ILE A 186 5.43 -5.01 16.41
CA ILE A 186 4.40 -5.63 17.26
C ILE A 186 4.98 -5.89 18.64
N ASP A 187 4.51 -5.16 19.64
CA ASP A 187 4.93 -5.34 21.03
C ASP A 187 4.18 -6.48 21.74
N GLN A 188 2.88 -6.66 21.42
CA GLN A 188 2.01 -7.63 22.10
C GLN A 188 1.33 -8.52 21.06
N MET A 189 1.50 -9.84 21.22
CA MET A 189 0.92 -10.82 20.31
C MET A 189 0.19 -11.92 21.07
N LEU A 190 -1.03 -12.24 20.62
CA LEU A 190 -1.81 -13.40 21.08
C LEU A 190 -1.90 -14.41 19.94
N PHE A 191 -1.34 -15.58 20.17
CA PHE A 191 -1.44 -16.70 19.22
C PHE A 191 -2.69 -17.54 19.53
N VAL A 192 -3.48 -17.81 18.50
CA VAL A 192 -4.61 -18.74 18.56
C VAL A 192 -4.35 -19.89 17.62
N SER A 193 -4.28 -21.11 18.16
CA SER A 193 -3.96 -22.29 17.36
C SER A 193 -4.41 -23.56 18.07
N ALA A 194 -4.96 -24.51 17.31
CA ALA A 194 -5.22 -25.87 17.80
C ALA A 194 -3.93 -26.72 17.86
N THR A 195 -2.93 -26.38 17.06
CA THR A 195 -1.66 -27.12 16.92
C THR A 195 -0.48 -26.15 16.88
N PRO A 196 -0.15 -25.48 18.02
CA PRO A 196 0.95 -24.53 18.08
C PRO A 196 2.27 -25.16 17.61
N ASN A 197 3.08 -24.38 16.93
CA ASN A 197 4.37 -24.79 16.39
C ASN A 197 5.54 -24.31 17.27
N VAL A 198 6.76 -24.49 16.82
CA VAL A 198 7.97 -24.09 17.54
C VAL A 198 7.99 -22.60 17.85
N TYR A 199 7.61 -21.78 16.88
CA TYR A 199 7.61 -20.30 17.02
C TYR A 199 6.75 -19.83 18.19
N GLU A 200 5.52 -20.33 18.31
CA GLU A 200 4.63 -19.99 19.41
C GLU A 200 5.21 -20.42 20.74
N GLY A 201 5.78 -21.64 20.80
CA GLY A 201 6.39 -22.16 22.02
C GLY A 201 7.65 -21.41 22.49
N GLU A 202 8.39 -20.79 21.58
CA GLU A 202 9.56 -19.97 21.89
C GLU A 202 9.19 -18.53 22.34
N HIS A 203 8.00 -18.03 21.95
CA HIS A 203 7.57 -16.66 22.20
C HIS A 203 6.43 -16.56 23.23
N GLU A 204 5.86 -17.66 23.69
CA GLU A 204 4.80 -17.63 24.69
C GLU A 204 5.31 -17.26 26.08
N MET A 205 4.64 -16.28 26.70
CA MET A 205 4.83 -15.97 28.13
C MET A 205 3.78 -16.70 29.00
N LEU A 206 2.58 -16.90 28.47
CA LEU A 206 1.48 -17.58 29.12
C LEU A 206 0.76 -18.46 28.10
N ARG A 207 0.28 -19.63 28.55
CA ARG A 207 -0.53 -20.53 27.73
C ARG A 207 -1.85 -20.84 28.44
N ALA A 208 -2.93 -20.79 27.68
CA ALA A 208 -4.25 -21.29 28.10
C ALA A 208 -4.72 -22.33 27.10
N GLU A 209 -5.19 -23.47 27.61
CA GLU A 209 -5.70 -24.57 26.79
C GLU A 209 -7.20 -24.73 26.99
N GLN A 210 -7.98 -24.71 25.90
CA GLN A 210 -9.40 -25.02 25.91
C GLN A 210 -9.62 -26.39 25.29
N ILE A 211 -9.82 -27.40 26.13
CA ILE A 211 -10.00 -28.79 25.72
C ILE A 211 -11.47 -29.09 25.37
N ILE A 212 -12.39 -28.50 26.09
CA ILE A 212 -13.84 -28.69 25.89
C ILE A 212 -14.47 -27.37 25.52
N ARG A 213 -15.10 -27.33 24.34
CA ARG A 213 -15.88 -26.16 23.92
C ARG A 213 -17.19 -26.12 24.69
N PRO A 214 -17.50 -25.04 25.42
CA PRO A 214 -18.80 -24.89 26.04
C PRO A 214 -19.91 -24.86 24.96
N THR A 215 -20.98 -25.61 25.22
CA THR A 215 -22.17 -25.66 24.35
C THR A 215 -23.13 -24.52 24.68
#